data_be5250c35d5186128c530b8c9fad834b
#
_entry.id   be5250c35d5186128c530b8c9fad834b
#
_cell.length_a   1.000
_cell.length_b   1.000
_cell.length_c   1.000
_cell.angle_alpha   90.00
_cell.angle_beta   90.00
_cell.angle_gamma   90.00
#
_symmetry.space_group_name_H-M   'P 1'
#
loop_
_entity.id
_entity.type
_entity.pdbx_description
1 polymer ?
#
loop_
_entity_poly.entity_id
_entity_poly.type
_entity_poly.pdbx_seq_one_letter_code
_entity_poly.pdbx_strand_id
1 'polypeptide(L)'
;MFLKSPPPLILASTSRYRKELLERLRLAFSCMAPGADETPQLGEDPKTLVARLARAKAAAVAAQQPNAWVIGSDQMAVRLDEAGTESTLGKPGTEMRCIEQLQSCSGRTIVFLTAVAVVRQEGNTLFEFVDTTRVRFRVLDQATIERYVAKERPLDCAGGFKSEGLGITLCESIDSADPSALIGLPLIRLSAALRSAGFELP
;
A
#
# COMPACT_ATOMS: atom_id res chain seq x y z
N MET A 1 -20.39 -9.31 -33.69
CA MET A 1 -20.13 -8.31 -32.65
C MET A 1 -18.70 -8.56 -32.19
N PHE A 2 -17.76 -7.74 -32.66
CA PHE A 2 -16.35 -7.90 -32.25
C PHE A 2 -16.26 -7.50 -30.78
N LEU A 3 -15.94 -8.45 -29.91
CA LEU A 3 -15.57 -8.16 -28.52
C LEU A 3 -14.33 -7.26 -28.59
N LYS A 4 -14.51 -5.98 -28.29
CA LYS A 4 -13.37 -5.07 -28.10
C LYS A 4 -12.54 -5.64 -26.95
N SER A 5 -11.29 -6.00 -27.22
CA SER A 5 -10.37 -6.35 -26.16
C SER A 5 -10.41 -5.28 -25.07
N PRO A 6 -10.45 -5.66 -23.78
CA PRO A 6 -10.45 -4.68 -22.72
C PRO A 6 -9.21 -3.78 -22.86
N PRO A 7 -9.32 -2.49 -22.50
CA PRO A 7 -8.17 -1.60 -22.56
C PRO A 7 -7.03 -2.13 -21.67
N PRO A 8 -5.76 -1.87 -22.00
CA PRO A 8 -4.62 -2.33 -21.23
C PRO A 8 -4.74 -1.91 -19.76
N LEU A 9 -4.33 -2.78 -18.84
CA LEU A 9 -4.23 -2.51 -17.41
C LEU A 9 -2.75 -2.47 -17.00
N ILE A 10 -2.35 -1.41 -16.30
CA ILE A 10 -0.97 -1.23 -15.86
C ILE A 10 -0.94 -0.96 -14.35
N LEU A 11 -0.08 -1.65 -13.64
CA LEU A 11 0.27 -1.35 -12.26
C LEU A 11 1.49 -0.43 -12.23
N ALA A 12 1.31 0.83 -11.82
CA ALA A 12 2.37 1.82 -11.66
C ALA A 12 3.15 1.57 -10.36
N SER A 13 3.88 0.46 -10.30
CA SER A 13 4.61 0.04 -9.10
C SER A 13 5.72 -0.98 -9.43
N THR A 14 6.81 -0.91 -8.66
CA THR A 14 7.88 -1.92 -8.63
C THR A 14 7.72 -2.90 -7.46
N SER A 15 6.70 -2.74 -6.63
CA SER A 15 6.45 -3.60 -5.47
C SER A 15 5.99 -4.99 -5.89
N ARG A 16 6.77 -6.02 -5.51
CA ARG A 16 6.42 -7.43 -5.70
C ARG A 16 5.10 -7.79 -4.98
N TYR A 17 4.87 -7.24 -3.79
CA TYR A 17 3.67 -7.49 -2.99
C TYR A 17 2.40 -7.00 -3.69
N ARG A 18 2.43 -5.79 -4.26
CA ARG A 18 1.29 -5.25 -5.01
C ARG A 18 1.03 -6.04 -6.29
N LYS A 19 2.10 -6.48 -6.97
CA LYS A 19 2.00 -7.35 -8.15
C LYS A 19 1.32 -8.67 -7.80
N GLU A 20 1.80 -9.38 -6.77
CA GLU A 20 1.23 -10.64 -6.29
C GLU A 20 -0.23 -10.50 -5.85
N LEU A 21 -0.61 -9.37 -5.25
CA LEU A 21 -2.00 -9.08 -4.92
C LEU A 21 -2.86 -8.90 -6.18
N LEU A 22 -2.40 -8.12 -7.15
CA LEU A 22 -3.16 -7.86 -8.38
C LEU A 22 -3.32 -9.13 -9.21
N GLU A 23 -2.34 -10.04 -9.22
CA GLU A 23 -2.41 -11.36 -9.87
C GLU A 23 -3.59 -12.21 -9.36
N ARG A 24 -4.02 -12.01 -8.10
CA ARG A 24 -5.18 -12.71 -7.53
C ARG A 24 -6.49 -12.39 -8.26
N LEU A 25 -6.59 -11.23 -8.91
CA LEU A 25 -7.75 -10.85 -9.71
C LEU A 25 -7.77 -11.54 -11.08
N ARG A 26 -6.71 -12.24 -11.47
CA ARG A 26 -6.58 -12.99 -12.74
C ARG A 26 -6.83 -12.14 -14.00
N LEU A 27 -6.62 -10.84 -13.90
CA LEU A 27 -6.64 -9.94 -15.04
C LEU A 27 -5.26 -9.90 -15.70
N ALA A 28 -5.24 -9.74 -17.02
CA ALA A 28 -3.99 -9.45 -17.72
C ALA A 28 -3.55 -8.01 -17.43
N PHE A 29 -2.34 -7.82 -16.93
CA PHE A 29 -1.76 -6.50 -16.66
C PHE A 29 -0.25 -6.51 -16.86
N SER A 30 0.33 -5.31 -16.95
CA SER A 30 1.78 -5.11 -16.92
C SER A 30 2.16 -4.24 -15.73
N CYS A 31 3.46 -4.24 -15.37
CA CYS A 31 4.01 -3.36 -14.34
C CYS A 31 4.91 -2.31 -15.00
N MET A 32 4.84 -1.07 -14.51
CA MET A 32 5.70 0.02 -14.96
C MET A 32 6.16 0.85 -13.74
N ALA A 33 7.45 1.18 -13.69
CA ALA A 33 7.98 2.05 -12.63
C ALA A 33 7.41 3.47 -12.80
N PRO A 34 6.83 4.08 -11.76
CA PRO A 34 6.14 5.36 -11.89
C PRO A 34 7.08 6.56 -12.04
N GLY A 35 8.28 6.53 -11.46
CA GLY A 35 9.23 7.65 -11.49
C GLY A 35 8.66 8.96 -10.90
N ALA A 36 7.68 8.87 -10.01
CA ALA A 36 7.03 10.03 -9.40
C ALA A 36 7.86 10.58 -8.22
N ASP A 37 7.79 11.91 -8.01
CA ASP A 37 8.36 12.55 -6.82
C ASP A 37 7.52 12.17 -5.58
N GLU A 38 8.17 11.56 -4.61
CA GLU A 38 7.55 11.11 -3.35
C GLU A 38 7.82 12.05 -2.16
N THR A 39 8.42 13.24 -2.41
CA THR A 39 8.74 14.20 -1.37
C THR A 39 7.47 14.71 -0.67
N PRO A 40 7.36 14.60 0.68
CA PRO A 40 6.25 15.19 1.43
C PRO A 40 6.21 16.72 1.26
N GLN A 41 4.99 17.28 1.22
CA GLN A 41 4.79 18.72 1.20
C GLN A 41 4.68 19.27 2.64
N LEU A 42 5.03 20.52 2.82
CA LEU A 42 4.97 21.15 4.15
C LEU A 42 3.55 21.19 4.69
N GLY A 43 3.33 20.62 5.88
CA GLY A 43 2.03 20.59 6.54
C GLY A 43 1.06 19.53 5.97
N GLU A 44 1.52 18.65 5.10
CA GLU A 44 0.70 17.57 4.54
C GLU A 44 0.50 16.45 5.56
N ASP A 45 -0.76 16.16 5.88
CA ASP A 45 -1.11 15.03 6.75
C ASP A 45 -0.89 13.68 6.04
N PRO A 46 -0.66 12.57 6.79
CA PRO A 46 -0.34 11.28 6.20
C PRO A 46 -1.39 10.75 5.21
N LYS A 47 -2.68 11.02 5.45
CA LYS A 47 -3.76 10.54 4.57
C LYS A 47 -3.79 11.29 3.24
N THR A 48 -3.58 12.59 3.28
CA THR A 48 -3.45 13.44 2.09
C THR A 48 -2.20 13.05 1.30
N LEU A 49 -1.07 12.83 1.98
CA LEU A 49 0.20 12.42 1.37
C LEU A 49 0.05 11.10 0.60
N VAL A 50 -0.47 10.03 1.21
CA VAL A 50 -0.60 8.73 0.51
C VAL A 50 -1.56 8.81 -0.67
N ALA A 51 -2.65 9.59 -0.58
CA ALA A 51 -3.59 9.81 -1.68
C ALA A 51 -2.92 10.54 -2.85
N ARG A 52 -2.19 11.62 -2.55
CA ARG A 52 -1.44 12.38 -3.55
C ARG A 52 -0.38 11.51 -4.24
N LEU A 53 0.36 10.72 -3.48
CA LEU A 53 1.40 9.84 -4.02
C LEU A 53 0.82 8.73 -4.89
N ALA A 54 -0.29 8.10 -4.48
CA ALA A 54 -0.98 7.11 -5.29
C ALA A 54 -1.42 7.71 -6.64
N ARG A 55 -2.01 8.91 -6.61
CA ARG A 55 -2.42 9.64 -7.82
C ARG A 55 -1.22 10.02 -8.70
N ALA A 56 -0.16 10.57 -8.11
CA ALA A 56 1.04 10.95 -8.84
C ALA A 56 1.68 9.76 -9.56
N LYS A 57 1.77 8.61 -8.88
CA LYS A 57 2.27 7.36 -9.47
C LYS A 57 1.41 6.90 -10.66
N ALA A 58 0.09 6.92 -10.51
CA ALA A 58 -0.81 6.56 -11.61
C ALA A 58 -0.70 7.54 -12.78
N ALA A 59 -0.72 8.84 -12.52
CA ALA A 59 -0.67 9.88 -13.53
C ALA A 59 0.63 9.88 -14.33
N ALA A 60 1.77 9.65 -13.68
CA ALA A 60 3.07 9.60 -14.35
C ALA A 60 3.15 8.48 -15.40
N VAL A 61 2.54 7.34 -15.14
CA VAL A 61 2.45 6.23 -16.11
C VAL A 61 1.34 6.47 -17.13
N ALA A 62 0.18 7.01 -16.72
CA ALA A 62 -0.92 7.31 -17.64
C ALA A 62 -0.52 8.33 -18.71
N ALA A 63 0.34 9.29 -18.38
CA ALA A 63 0.88 10.25 -19.34
C ALA A 63 1.67 9.58 -20.49
N GLN A 64 2.30 8.44 -20.21
CA GLN A 64 3.05 7.65 -21.20
C GLN A 64 2.17 6.61 -21.90
N GLN A 65 1.02 6.25 -21.32
CA GLN A 65 0.11 5.19 -21.75
C GLN A 65 -1.35 5.69 -21.72
N PRO A 66 -1.72 6.70 -22.55
CA PRO A 66 -2.99 7.42 -22.41
C PRO A 66 -4.24 6.55 -22.56
N ASN A 67 -4.14 5.44 -23.28
CA ASN A 67 -5.25 4.52 -23.54
C ASN A 67 -5.38 3.42 -22.46
N ALA A 68 -4.40 3.30 -21.55
CA ALA A 68 -4.41 2.29 -20.52
C ALA A 68 -5.15 2.76 -19.25
N TRP A 69 -5.73 1.82 -18.52
CA TRP A 69 -6.08 2.00 -17.13
C TRP A 69 -4.83 1.79 -16.27
N VAL A 70 -4.51 2.75 -15.44
CA VAL A 70 -3.30 2.72 -14.61
C VAL A 70 -3.66 2.73 -13.14
N ILE A 71 -3.17 1.74 -12.40
CA ILE A 71 -3.32 1.64 -10.95
C ILE A 71 -2.05 2.19 -10.31
N GLY A 72 -2.19 3.27 -9.54
CA GLY A 72 -1.17 3.75 -8.60
C GLY A 72 -1.56 3.42 -7.18
N SER A 73 -0.60 3.12 -6.33
CA SER A 73 -0.83 2.89 -4.90
C SER A 73 0.33 3.39 -4.06
N ASP A 74 0.00 3.91 -2.88
CA ASP A 74 0.97 4.24 -1.85
C ASP A 74 0.50 3.75 -0.49
N GLN A 75 1.45 3.49 0.42
CA GLN A 75 1.15 3.02 1.76
C GLN A 75 2.09 3.65 2.78
N MET A 76 1.52 4.02 3.92
CA MET A 76 2.26 4.59 5.04
C MET A 76 1.77 3.99 6.36
N ALA A 77 2.71 3.68 7.25
CA ALA A 77 2.41 3.34 8.63
C ALA A 77 2.51 4.61 9.49
N VAL A 78 1.51 4.85 10.33
CA VAL A 78 1.40 6.02 11.20
C VAL A 78 1.29 5.55 12.63
N ARG A 79 2.15 6.07 13.48
CA ARG A 79 2.11 5.89 14.93
C ARG A 79 1.62 7.17 15.57
N LEU A 80 0.64 7.04 16.47
CA LEU A 80 0.23 8.12 17.36
C LEU A 80 1.02 8.01 18.67
N ASP A 81 1.57 9.12 19.15
CA ASP A 81 2.12 9.20 20.50
C ASP A 81 1.00 9.43 21.54
N GLU A 82 1.38 9.54 22.81
CA GLU A 82 0.42 9.77 23.92
C GLU A 82 -0.23 11.15 23.86
N ALA A 83 0.38 12.11 23.19
CA ALA A 83 -0.16 13.45 22.95
C ALA A 83 -1.04 13.51 21.68
N GLY A 84 -1.19 12.40 20.95
CA GLY A 84 -1.93 12.35 19.70
C GLY A 84 -1.14 12.85 18.49
N THR A 85 0.19 13.08 18.63
CA THR A 85 1.02 13.51 17.52
C THR A 85 1.31 12.34 16.59
N GLU A 86 1.07 12.55 15.29
CA GLU A 86 1.33 11.57 14.26
C GLU A 86 2.82 11.51 13.88
N SER A 87 3.39 10.32 13.84
CA SER A 87 4.71 10.08 13.28
C SER A 87 4.66 8.95 12.26
N THR A 88 5.27 9.18 11.10
CA THR A 88 5.28 8.21 10.02
C THR A 88 6.42 7.22 10.17
N LEU A 89 6.13 5.93 9.92
CA LEU A 89 7.10 4.85 9.89
C LEU A 89 7.27 4.41 8.43
N GLY A 90 8.40 4.79 7.85
CA GLY A 90 8.76 4.40 6.49
C GLY A 90 9.33 2.97 6.40
N LYS A 91 9.88 2.64 5.25
CA LYS A 91 10.67 1.41 5.08
C LYS A 91 11.97 1.55 5.86
N PRO A 92 12.32 0.60 6.76
CA PRO A 92 13.50 0.73 7.60
C PRO A 92 14.82 0.68 6.81
N GLY A 93 14.87 -0.12 5.73
CA GLY A 93 16.07 -0.26 4.90
C GLY A 93 17.21 -1.03 5.55
N THR A 94 17.34 -1.00 6.89
CA THR A 94 18.37 -1.72 7.66
C THR A 94 17.74 -2.49 8.82
N GLU A 95 18.41 -3.56 9.28
CA GLU A 95 17.95 -4.36 10.42
C GLU A 95 17.88 -3.52 11.71
N MET A 96 18.87 -2.68 11.96
CA MET A 96 18.89 -1.81 13.14
C MET A 96 17.68 -0.87 13.18
N ARG A 97 17.40 -0.16 12.09
CA ARG A 97 16.21 0.71 12.00
C ARG A 97 14.90 -0.08 12.09
N CYS A 98 14.87 -1.32 11.58
CA CYS A 98 13.71 -2.17 11.70
C CYS A 98 13.44 -2.54 13.16
N ILE A 99 14.47 -2.90 13.92
CA ILE A 99 14.39 -3.17 15.35
C ILE A 99 13.88 -1.93 16.11
N GLU A 100 14.46 -0.76 15.86
CA GLU A 100 14.05 0.51 16.48
C GLU A 100 12.58 0.85 16.19
N GLN A 101 12.14 0.70 14.95
CA GLN A 101 10.74 0.91 14.58
C GLN A 101 9.81 -0.06 15.32
N LEU A 102 10.12 -1.35 15.34
CA LEU A 102 9.30 -2.35 16.03
C LEU A 102 9.27 -2.16 17.56
N GLN A 103 10.38 -1.74 18.17
CA GLN A 103 10.41 -1.31 19.58
C GLN A 103 9.40 -0.18 19.83
N SER A 104 9.39 0.81 18.93
CA SER A 104 8.46 1.94 19.02
C SER A 104 6.99 1.56 18.80
N CYS A 105 6.72 0.41 18.17
CA CYS A 105 5.37 -0.15 17.95
C CYS A 105 4.89 -1.03 19.09
N SER A 106 5.80 -1.52 19.95
CA SER A 106 5.49 -2.47 21.03
C SER A 106 4.36 -1.98 21.93
N GLY A 107 3.32 -2.80 22.11
CA GLY A 107 2.14 -2.50 22.93
C GLY A 107 1.26 -1.37 22.39
N ARG A 108 1.45 -0.92 21.14
CA ARG A 108 0.73 0.21 20.56
C ARG A 108 -0.14 -0.21 19.37
N THR A 109 -1.07 0.66 18.99
CA THR A 109 -1.82 0.55 17.73
C THR A 109 -1.13 1.41 16.67
N ILE A 110 -0.80 0.78 15.55
CA ILE A 110 -0.25 1.43 14.36
C ILE A 110 -1.33 1.47 13.29
N VAL A 111 -1.50 2.63 12.66
CA VAL A 111 -2.47 2.84 11.59
C VAL A 111 -1.75 2.74 10.25
N PHE A 112 -2.17 1.81 9.40
CA PHE A 112 -1.69 1.72 8.03
C PHE A 112 -2.72 2.38 7.11
N LEU A 113 -2.27 3.39 6.37
CA LEU A 113 -3.05 4.08 5.36
C LEU A 113 -2.59 3.57 3.98
N THR A 114 -3.51 2.99 3.21
CA THR A 114 -3.20 2.47 1.87
C THR A 114 -4.10 3.15 0.85
N ALA A 115 -3.50 4.02 0.04
CA ALA A 115 -4.19 4.73 -1.03
C ALA A 115 -4.07 4.01 -2.36
N VAL A 116 -5.14 4.10 -3.16
CA VAL A 116 -5.19 3.66 -4.55
C VAL A 116 -5.81 4.75 -5.40
N ALA A 117 -5.21 4.97 -6.58
CA ALA A 117 -5.77 5.74 -7.66
C ALA A 117 -5.80 4.87 -8.92
N VAL A 118 -6.96 4.81 -9.60
CA VAL A 118 -7.12 4.15 -10.90
C VAL A 118 -7.45 5.23 -11.91
N VAL A 119 -6.54 5.46 -12.85
CA VAL A 119 -6.57 6.60 -13.77
C VAL A 119 -6.60 6.11 -15.22
N ARG A 120 -7.36 6.77 -16.06
CA ARG A 120 -7.23 6.68 -17.50
C ARG A 120 -7.20 8.11 -18.06
N GLN A 121 -6.16 8.46 -18.78
CA GLN A 121 -6.00 9.81 -19.31
C GLN A 121 -7.02 10.10 -20.40
N GLU A 122 -7.29 9.15 -21.31
CA GLU A 122 -8.38 9.23 -22.25
C GLU A 122 -9.73 9.21 -21.49
N GLY A 123 -10.49 10.31 -21.55
CA GLY A 123 -11.74 10.48 -20.81
C GLY A 123 -11.60 11.02 -19.40
N ASN A 124 -10.37 11.38 -18.97
CA ASN A 124 -10.08 12.02 -17.68
C ASN A 124 -10.77 11.32 -16.48
N THR A 125 -10.71 9.99 -16.45
CA THR A 125 -11.39 9.19 -15.43
C THR A 125 -10.45 8.92 -14.27
N LEU A 126 -10.94 9.13 -13.05
CA LEU A 126 -10.23 8.89 -11.80
C LEU A 126 -11.15 8.18 -10.79
N PHE A 127 -10.69 7.03 -10.27
CA PHE A 127 -11.20 6.43 -9.04
C PHE A 127 -10.11 6.55 -7.98
N GLU A 128 -10.45 7.07 -6.81
CA GLU A 128 -9.49 7.28 -5.74
C GLU A 128 -10.10 6.94 -4.38
N PHE A 129 -9.31 6.27 -3.55
CA PHE A 129 -9.72 5.95 -2.19
C PHE A 129 -8.51 5.67 -1.29
N VAL A 130 -8.71 5.84 0.00
CA VAL A 130 -7.76 5.45 1.05
C VAL A 130 -8.42 4.41 1.93
N ASP A 131 -7.75 3.30 2.16
CA ASP A 131 -8.11 2.28 3.12
C ASP A 131 -7.31 2.48 4.42
N THR A 132 -7.92 2.13 5.54
CA THR A 132 -7.32 2.29 6.87
C THR A 132 -7.35 0.97 7.60
N THR A 133 -6.18 0.43 7.91
CA THR A 133 -6.01 -0.78 8.72
C THR A 133 -5.36 -0.41 10.05
N ARG A 134 -5.93 -0.88 11.17
CA ARG A 134 -5.36 -0.72 12.51
C ARG A 134 -4.76 -2.02 12.99
N VAL A 135 -3.48 -1.99 13.31
CA VAL A 135 -2.74 -3.15 13.83
C VAL A 135 -2.37 -2.88 15.28
N ARG A 136 -2.95 -3.65 16.19
CA ARG A 136 -2.57 -3.65 17.61
C ARG A 136 -1.42 -4.62 17.82
N PHE A 137 -0.24 -4.08 18.15
CA PHE A 137 0.93 -4.89 18.49
C PHE A 137 0.85 -5.39 19.95
N ARG A 138 1.31 -6.62 20.17
CA ARG A 138 1.59 -7.13 21.52
C ARG A 138 2.70 -6.31 22.17
N VAL A 139 2.86 -6.42 23.49
CA VAL A 139 4.11 -6.01 24.14
C VAL A 139 5.20 -6.95 23.66
N LEU A 140 6.22 -6.41 23.01
CA LEU A 140 7.32 -7.15 22.38
C LEU A 140 8.60 -6.92 23.17
N ASP A 141 9.26 -8.00 23.58
CA ASP A 141 10.62 -7.94 24.11
C ASP A 141 11.66 -7.88 22.97
N GLN A 142 12.85 -7.46 23.33
CA GLN A 142 13.98 -7.30 22.41
C GLN A 142 14.27 -8.59 21.63
N ALA A 143 14.32 -9.73 22.33
CA ALA A 143 14.64 -11.02 21.70
C ALA A 143 13.60 -11.47 20.69
N THR A 144 12.31 -11.15 20.91
CA THR A 144 11.22 -11.42 19.96
C THR A 144 11.39 -10.58 18.70
N ILE A 145 11.68 -9.28 18.83
CA ILE A 145 11.90 -8.37 17.71
C ILE A 145 13.11 -8.83 16.88
N GLU A 146 14.23 -9.12 17.54
CA GLU A 146 15.46 -9.58 16.84
C GLU A 146 15.24 -10.89 16.09
N ARG A 147 14.55 -11.87 16.71
CA ARG A 147 14.21 -13.14 16.03
C ARG A 147 13.32 -12.92 14.80
N TYR A 148 12.35 -12.01 14.90
CA TYR A 148 11.49 -11.67 13.77
C TYR A 148 12.29 -11.03 12.63
N VAL A 149 13.07 -9.99 12.93
CA VAL A 149 13.87 -9.27 11.94
C VAL A 149 14.87 -10.20 11.25
N ALA A 150 15.55 -11.05 12.03
CA ALA A 150 16.51 -12.02 11.47
C ALA A 150 15.88 -13.04 10.51
N LYS A 151 14.64 -13.49 10.79
CA LYS A 151 13.95 -14.50 9.98
C LYS A 151 13.20 -13.93 8.79
N GLU A 152 12.47 -12.82 8.99
CA GLU A 152 11.57 -12.25 7.98
C GLU A 152 12.26 -11.23 7.08
N ARG A 153 13.25 -10.48 7.61
CA ARG A 153 13.97 -9.39 6.94
C ARG A 153 13.05 -8.38 6.24
N PRO A 154 12.07 -7.78 6.92
CA PRO A 154 11.02 -6.95 6.31
C PRO A 154 11.52 -5.52 6.05
N LEU A 155 12.72 -5.37 5.49
CA LEU A 155 13.43 -4.09 5.37
C LEU A 155 12.81 -3.17 4.31
N ASP A 156 12.00 -3.72 3.41
CA ASP A 156 11.27 -3.04 2.34
C ASP A 156 9.76 -2.83 2.65
N CYS A 157 9.33 -3.17 3.88
CA CYS A 157 7.95 -3.01 4.34
C CYS A 157 7.81 -1.78 5.24
N ALA A 158 6.70 -1.03 5.11
CA ALA A 158 6.40 0.11 5.98
C ALA A 158 6.31 -0.35 7.45
N GLY A 159 6.98 0.39 8.35
CA GLY A 159 7.06 0.05 9.76
C GLY A 159 7.84 -1.23 10.08
N GLY A 160 8.58 -1.81 9.11
CA GLY A 160 9.27 -3.09 9.30
C GLY A 160 8.31 -4.26 9.58
N PHE A 161 7.07 -4.18 9.10
CA PHE A 161 6.01 -5.13 9.41
C PHE A 161 5.49 -5.83 8.15
N LYS A 162 5.44 -7.17 8.17
CA LYS A 162 4.95 -8.00 7.08
C LYS A 162 3.90 -8.97 7.60
N SER A 163 2.62 -8.60 7.44
CA SER A 163 1.47 -9.31 7.99
C SER A 163 1.24 -10.69 7.38
N GLU A 164 1.58 -10.85 6.11
CA GLU A 164 1.46 -12.11 5.35
C GLU A 164 2.57 -13.12 5.65
N GLY A 165 3.52 -12.73 6.48
CA GLY A 165 4.62 -13.57 6.98
C GLY A 165 4.59 -13.70 8.49
N LEU A 166 5.78 -13.79 9.11
CA LEU A 166 5.93 -13.92 10.57
C LEU A 166 5.42 -12.70 11.35
N GLY A 167 5.23 -11.55 10.69
CA GLY A 167 4.68 -10.35 11.34
C GLY A 167 3.35 -10.59 12.03
N ILE A 168 2.50 -11.47 11.51
CA ILE A 168 1.21 -11.81 12.13
C ILE A 168 1.37 -12.26 13.61
N THR A 169 2.52 -12.84 13.98
CA THR A 169 2.79 -13.28 15.34
C THR A 169 3.09 -12.14 16.32
N LEU A 170 3.33 -10.93 15.81
CA LEU A 170 3.61 -9.73 16.61
C LEU A 170 2.33 -8.98 17.02
N CYS A 171 1.15 -9.39 16.50
CA CYS A 171 -0.10 -8.68 16.69
C CYS A 171 -0.97 -9.30 17.78
N GLU A 172 -1.77 -8.47 18.46
CA GLU A 172 -2.95 -8.87 19.22
C GLU A 172 -4.18 -8.92 18.33
N SER A 173 -4.33 -7.91 17.44
CA SER A 173 -5.46 -7.81 16.51
C SER A 173 -5.14 -6.97 15.29
N ILE A 174 -5.88 -7.22 14.22
CA ILE A 174 -5.89 -6.41 12.99
C ILE A 174 -7.34 -6.05 12.69
N ASP A 175 -7.64 -4.76 12.61
CA ASP A 175 -8.94 -4.21 12.23
C ASP A 175 -8.83 -3.57 10.85
N SER A 176 -9.51 -4.16 9.86
CA SER A 176 -9.45 -3.75 8.45
C SER A 176 -10.75 -4.09 7.73
N ALA A 177 -11.25 -3.18 6.90
CA ALA A 177 -12.35 -3.46 5.98
C ALA A 177 -11.90 -4.32 4.77
N ASP A 178 -10.62 -4.25 4.43
CA ASP A 178 -10.01 -5.03 3.34
C ASP A 178 -8.67 -5.62 3.81
N PRO A 179 -8.59 -6.93 4.09
CA PRO A 179 -7.37 -7.56 4.61
C PRO A 179 -6.19 -7.46 3.63
N SER A 180 -6.43 -7.24 2.34
CA SER A 180 -5.37 -7.05 1.36
C SER A 180 -4.76 -5.64 1.39
N ALA A 181 -5.45 -4.67 2.01
CA ALA A 181 -4.98 -3.30 2.15
C ALA A 181 -3.64 -3.23 2.92
N LEU A 182 -3.52 -4.00 3.99
CA LEU A 182 -2.32 -4.04 4.82
C LEU A 182 -1.08 -4.52 4.06
N ILE A 183 -1.26 -5.39 3.07
CA ILE A 183 -0.18 -5.89 2.19
C ILE A 183 0.22 -4.82 1.15
N GLY A 184 -0.69 -3.88 0.84
CA GLY A 184 -0.39 -2.71 0.01
C GLY A 184 -1.30 -2.46 -1.19
N LEU A 185 -2.39 -3.24 -1.36
CA LEU A 185 -3.37 -3.03 -2.44
C LEU A 185 -4.76 -3.52 -2.00
N PRO A 186 -5.70 -2.62 -1.62
CA PRO A 186 -7.05 -2.98 -1.17
C PRO A 186 -7.88 -3.52 -2.33
N LEU A 187 -7.97 -4.84 -2.46
CA LEU A 187 -8.56 -5.52 -3.61
C LEU A 187 -10.08 -5.42 -3.66
N ILE A 188 -10.77 -5.29 -2.51
CA ILE A 188 -12.23 -5.16 -2.47
C ILE A 188 -12.67 -3.89 -3.22
N ARG A 189 -12.14 -2.74 -2.82
CA ARG A 189 -12.46 -1.47 -3.46
C ARG A 189 -11.85 -1.34 -4.85
N LEU A 190 -10.64 -1.89 -5.05
CA LEU A 190 -10.02 -1.91 -6.37
C LEU A 190 -10.86 -2.71 -7.37
N SER A 191 -11.39 -3.88 -7.00
CA SER A 191 -12.28 -4.69 -7.85
C SER A 191 -13.54 -3.91 -8.24
N ALA A 192 -14.14 -3.16 -7.30
CA ALA A 192 -15.29 -2.31 -7.60
C ALA A 192 -14.93 -1.21 -8.62
N ALA A 193 -13.79 -0.53 -8.46
CA ALA A 193 -13.31 0.47 -9.40
C ALA A 193 -13.02 -0.13 -10.79
N LEU A 194 -12.41 -1.31 -10.85
CA LEU A 194 -12.13 -2.00 -12.12
C LEU A 194 -13.41 -2.47 -12.82
N ARG A 195 -14.41 -2.96 -12.08
CA ARG A 195 -15.75 -3.25 -12.69
C ARG A 195 -16.36 -1.98 -13.27
N SER A 196 -16.31 -0.85 -12.55
CA SER A 196 -16.78 0.44 -13.06
C SER A 196 -15.99 0.93 -14.28
N ALA A 197 -14.73 0.52 -14.40
CA ALA A 197 -13.85 0.77 -15.55
C ALA A 197 -14.11 -0.20 -16.73
N GLY A 198 -15.03 -1.18 -16.59
CA GLY A 198 -15.41 -2.12 -17.63
C GLY A 198 -14.62 -3.43 -17.65
N PHE A 199 -13.86 -3.75 -16.61
CA PHE A 199 -13.21 -5.05 -16.47
C PHE A 199 -14.21 -6.11 -15.96
N GLU A 200 -14.16 -7.30 -16.56
CA GLU A 200 -14.99 -8.44 -16.13
C GLU A 200 -14.36 -9.08 -14.88
N LEU A 201 -15.02 -8.90 -13.75
CA LEU A 201 -14.71 -9.52 -12.47
C LEU A 201 -15.98 -10.05 -11.82
N PRO A 202 -15.92 -11.18 -11.08
CA PRO A 202 -17.06 -11.70 -10.32
C PRO A 202 -17.70 -10.68 -9.38
#